data_4ff1fed34aed15bc9c6d7bbc5e00410b
#
_entry.id   4ff1fed34aed15bc9c6d7bbc5e00410b
#
_cell.length_a   1.000
_cell.length_b   1.000
_cell.length_c   1.000
_cell.angle_alpha   90.00
_cell.angle_beta   90.00
_cell.angle_gamma   90.00
#
_symmetry.space_group_name_H-M   'P 1'
#
loop_
_entity.id
_entity.type
_entity.pdbx_description
1 polymer ?
#
loop_
_entity_poly.entity_id
_entity_poly.type
_entity_poly.pdbx_seq_one_letter_code
_entity_poly.pdbx_strand_id
1 'polypeptide(L)'
;MKKYSALTLIMALALCASQFVQAQASKDAKEAAKYSKEGFEATENKDWDKAVDAFRKAAQLDRKQAPNLVAALQHRGMEYTTQKQFPEAIADFSEALKLKSDDANIYERRAYVEMKISDYDKALTDYSEAIKLKPNDVRYYLYRSYIYETKGDVKNSMADTEKALKLDPNNQEAKSRKTRLEARQSANAPLPPPPPKSSPRASPAAAGRP
;
A
#
# COMPACT_ATOMS: atom_id res chain seq x y z
N MET A 1 6.01 -47.08 53.19
CA MET A 1 6.25 -46.32 51.96
C MET A 1 4.93 -45.70 51.50
N LYS A 2 4.82 -44.37 51.53
CA LYS A 2 3.58 -43.65 51.09
C LYS A 2 3.46 -43.79 49.59
N LYS A 3 2.43 -44.48 49.11
CA LYS A 3 2.06 -44.57 47.68
C LYS A 3 1.44 -43.18 47.30
N TYR A 4 2.23 -42.32 46.72
CA TYR A 4 1.65 -41.11 46.07
C TYR A 4 0.74 -41.58 44.92
N SER A 5 -0.48 -41.08 44.86
CA SER A 5 -1.39 -41.43 43.76
C SER A 5 -0.80 -40.88 42.44
N ALA A 6 -1.05 -41.56 41.32
CA ALA A 6 -0.63 -41.09 39.99
C ALA A 6 -1.07 -39.67 39.73
N LEU A 7 -2.22 -39.27 40.29
CA LEU A 7 -2.76 -37.90 40.18
C LEU A 7 -1.86 -36.84 40.84
N THR A 8 -1.28 -37.10 42.01
CA THR A 8 -0.37 -36.17 42.69
C THR A 8 0.96 -36.03 41.96
N LEU A 9 1.43 -37.08 41.31
CA LEU A 9 2.63 -37.03 40.48
C LEU A 9 2.39 -36.18 39.20
N ILE A 10 1.22 -36.37 38.54
CA ILE A 10 0.83 -35.60 37.36
C ILE A 10 0.67 -34.11 37.70
N MET A 11 0.04 -33.79 38.83
CA MET A 11 -0.10 -32.38 39.27
C MET A 11 1.23 -31.74 39.58
N ALA A 12 2.18 -32.45 40.22
CA ALA A 12 3.52 -31.96 40.51
C ALA A 12 4.31 -31.67 39.21
N LEU A 13 4.24 -32.57 38.21
CA LEU A 13 4.87 -32.38 36.92
C LEU A 13 4.28 -31.19 36.13
N ALA A 14 2.96 -31.02 36.16
CA ALA A 14 2.31 -29.89 35.56
C ALA A 14 2.70 -28.55 36.20
N LEU A 15 2.83 -28.52 37.53
CA LEU A 15 3.29 -27.33 38.25
C LEU A 15 4.75 -26.97 37.93
N CYS A 16 5.63 -27.97 37.88
CA CYS A 16 7.06 -27.77 37.50
C CYS A 16 7.15 -27.27 36.05
N ALA A 17 6.35 -27.82 35.12
CA ALA A 17 6.32 -27.38 33.73
C ALA A 17 5.84 -25.92 33.60
N SER A 18 4.79 -25.53 34.34
CA SER A 18 4.30 -24.16 34.33
C SER A 18 5.32 -23.15 34.90
N GLN A 19 6.03 -23.53 35.98
CA GLN A 19 7.10 -22.69 36.55
C GLN A 19 8.28 -22.53 35.60
N PHE A 20 8.65 -23.60 34.89
CA PHE A 20 9.70 -23.54 33.88
C PHE A 20 9.33 -22.62 32.72
N VAL A 21 8.11 -22.75 32.18
CA VAL A 21 7.61 -21.87 31.10
C VAL A 21 7.60 -20.39 31.54
N GLN A 22 7.17 -20.14 32.79
CA GLN A 22 7.13 -18.79 33.33
C GLN A 22 8.53 -18.18 33.55
N ALA A 23 9.49 -18.98 34.00
CA ALA A 23 10.88 -18.57 34.13
C ALA A 23 11.52 -18.25 32.77
N GLN A 24 11.26 -19.08 31.76
CA GLN A 24 11.73 -18.85 30.39
C GLN A 24 11.10 -17.56 29.80
N ALA A 25 9.80 -17.38 29.91
CA ALA A 25 9.12 -16.16 29.44
C ALA A 25 9.66 -14.87 30.11
N SER A 26 10.03 -14.96 31.41
CA SER A 26 10.67 -13.82 32.12
C SER A 26 12.07 -13.52 31.59
N LYS A 27 12.84 -14.55 31.24
CA LYS A 27 14.16 -14.41 30.63
C LYS A 27 14.07 -13.80 29.25
N ASP A 28 13.18 -14.33 28.42
CA ASP A 28 12.95 -13.85 27.05
C ASP A 28 12.49 -12.38 27.03
N ALA A 29 11.61 -11.98 27.96
CA ALA A 29 11.17 -10.60 28.10
C ALA A 29 12.32 -9.63 28.47
N LYS A 30 13.24 -10.05 29.35
CA LYS A 30 14.43 -9.25 29.71
C LYS A 30 15.38 -9.10 28.51
N GLU A 31 15.59 -10.18 27.78
CA GLU A 31 16.45 -10.18 26.60
C GLU A 31 15.82 -9.37 25.45
N ALA A 32 14.51 -9.48 25.24
CA ALA A 32 13.76 -8.63 24.31
C ALA A 32 13.90 -7.14 24.63
N ALA A 33 13.80 -6.78 25.93
CA ALA A 33 13.99 -5.40 26.38
C ALA A 33 15.41 -4.88 26.09
N LYS A 34 16.44 -5.74 26.27
CA LYS A 34 17.82 -5.39 25.92
C LYS A 34 17.96 -5.10 24.42
N TYR A 35 17.48 -6.00 23.56
CA TYR A 35 17.53 -5.77 22.11
C TYR A 35 16.69 -4.57 21.67
N SER A 36 15.55 -4.32 22.31
CA SER A 36 14.78 -3.10 22.04
C SER A 36 15.57 -1.83 22.36
N LYS A 37 16.30 -1.81 23.47
CA LYS A 37 17.18 -0.68 23.81
C LYS A 37 18.26 -0.47 22.76
N GLU A 38 18.95 -1.54 22.35
CA GLU A 38 19.97 -1.51 21.29
C GLU A 38 19.37 -0.99 19.96
N GLY A 39 18.14 -1.40 19.63
CA GLY A 39 17.42 -0.92 18.47
C GLY A 39 17.10 0.58 18.50
N PHE A 40 16.67 1.09 19.66
CA PHE A 40 16.44 2.53 19.83
C PHE A 40 17.73 3.35 19.74
N GLU A 41 18.83 2.89 20.36
CA GLU A 41 20.15 3.53 20.25
C GLU A 41 20.63 3.57 18.78
N ALA A 42 20.43 2.48 18.04
CA ALA A 42 20.73 2.45 16.61
C ALA A 42 19.85 3.41 15.80
N THR A 43 18.57 3.53 16.15
CA THR A 43 17.63 4.48 15.51
C THR A 43 18.08 5.94 15.71
N GLU A 44 18.52 6.32 16.91
CA GLU A 44 19.05 7.66 17.19
C GLU A 44 20.27 8.00 16.32
N ASN A 45 21.10 7.00 16.04
CA ASN A 45 22.27 7.12 15.18
C ASN A 45 21.95 6.95 13.69
N LYS A 46 20.66 6.72 13.31
CA LYS A 46 20.21 6.39 11.96
C LYS A 46 20.89 5.15 11.35
N ASP A 47 21.39 4.25 12.19
CA ASP A 47 21.93 2.95 11.79
C ASP A 47 20.74 1.97 11.63
N TRP A 48 20.06 2.07 10.49
CA TRP A 48 18.83 1.31 10.26
C TRP A 48 19.06 -0.19 10.16
N ASP A 49 20.22 -0.63 9.68
CA ASP A 49 20.58 -2.04 9.62
C ASP A 49 20.64 -2.63 11.03
N LYS A 50 21.34 -1.96 11.91
CA LYS A 50 21.45 -2.35 13.31
C LYS A 50 20.11 -2.26 14.04
N ALA A 51 19.32 -1.22 13.76
CA ALA A 51 18.00 -1.06 14.34
C ALA A 51 17.06 -2.21 13.94
N VAL A 52 17.01 -2.56 12.65
CA VAL A 52 16.21 -3.68 12.15
C VAL A 52 16.64 -5.00 12.75
N ASP A 53 17.94 -5.28 12.82
CA ASP A 53 18.46 -6.52 13.41
C ASP A 53 18.15 -6.64 14.89
N ALA A 54 18.31 -5.57 15.65
CA ALA A 54 18.01 -5.54 17.07
C ALA A 54 16.51 -5.70 17.34
N PHE A 55 15.64 -4.94 16.65
CA PHE A 55 14.19 -5.08 16.82
C PHE A 55 13.66 -6.42 16.31
N ARG A 56 14.28 -7.04 15.30
CA ARG A 56 13.93 -8.39 14.85
C ARG A 56 14.18 -9.43 15.94
N LYS A 57 15.34 -9.37 16.60
CA LYS A 57 15.64 -10.23 17.76
C LYS A 57 14.65 -9.98 18.91
N ALA A 58 14.36 -8.71 19.20
CA ALA A 58 13.39 -8.35 20.22
C ALA A 58 11.99 -8.92 19.91
N ALA A 59 11.53 -8.78 18.66
CA ALA A 59 10.20 -9.26 18.23
C ALA A 59 10.09 -10.79 18.17
N GLN A 60 11.20 -11.50 17.97
CA GLN A 60 11.23 -12.96 18.06
C GLN A 60 11.04 -13.46 19.49
N LEU A 61 11.58 -12.75 20.47
CA LEU A 61 11.48 -13.08 21.89
C LEU A 61 10.15 -12.57 22.51
N ASP A 62 9.71 -11.39 22.08
CA ASP A 62 8.43 -10.80 22.51
C ASP A 62 7.74 -10.12 21.32
N ARG A 63 6.64 -10.72 20.86
CA ARG A 63 5.84 -10.21 19.74
C ARG A 63 5.33 -8.77 19.96
N LYS A 64 5.26 -8.29 21.21
CA LYS A 64 4.90 -6.89 21.51
C LYS A 64 5.90 -5.88 20.94
N GLN A 65 7.12 -6.34 20.61
CA GLN A 65 8.15 -5.52 19.98
C GLN A 65 8.02 -5.41 18.45
N ALA A 66 7.11 -6.16 17.83
CA ALA A 66 6.89 -6.12 16.38
C ALA A 66 6.61 -4.71 15.82
N PRO A 67 5.87 -3.81 16.48
CA PRO A 67 5.69 -2.44 16.00
C PRO A 67 7.01 -1.66 15.82
N ASN A 68 8.00 -1.88 16.68
CA ASN A 68 9.32 -1.26 16.57
C ASN A 68 10.07 -1.76 15.33
N LEU A 69 9.99 -3.07 15.06
CA LEU A 69 10.55 -3.66 13.84
C LEU A 69 9.87 -3.09 12.59
N VAL A 70 8.53 -2.97 12.60
CA VAL A 70 7.78 -2.37 11.48
C VAL A 70 8.23 -0.94 11.21
N ALA A 71 8.44 -0.14 12.25
CA ALA A 71 8.93 1.23 12.09
C ALA A 71 10.36 1.27 11.51
N ALA A 72 11.27 0.44 12.04
CA ALA A 72 12.65 0.38 11.56
C ALA A 72 12.73 -0.08 10.09
N LEU A 73 11.96 -1.11 9.70
CA LEU A 73 11.85 -1.57 8.31
C LEU A 73 11.32 -0.46 7.39
N GLN A 74 10.32 0.32 7.82
CA GLN A 74 9.85 1.44 7.02
C GLN A 74 10.93 2.51 6.81
N HIS A 75 11.70 2.82 7.85
CA HIS A 75 12.78 3.82 7.74
C HIS A 75 13.91 3.31 6.84
N ARG A 76 14.36 2.04 7.01
CA ARG A 76 15.39 1.45 6.16
C ARG A 76 14.93 1.35 4.69
N GLY A 77 13.70 0.90 4.46
CA GLY A 77 13.10 0.84 3.12
C GLY A 77 13.04 2.20 2.44
N MET A 78 12.76 3.28 3.20
CA MET A 78 12.84 4.64 2.66
C MET A 78 14.27 5.05 2.32
N GLU A 79 15.24 4.71 3.14
CA GLU A 79 16.65 4.97 2.86
C GLU A 79 17.11 4.21 1.61
N TYR A 80 16.81 2.92 1.49
CA TYR A 80 17.05 2.15 0.26
C TYR A 80 16.38 2.77 -0.97
N THR A 81 15.17 3.32 -0.81
CA THR A 81 14.48 4.03 -1.90
C THR A 81 15.27 5.26 -2.35
N THR A 82 15.82 6.06 -1.42
CA THR A 82 16.63 7.24 -1.76
C THR A 82 17.96 6.86 -2.40
N GLN A 83 18.53 5.74 -1.99
CA GLN A 83 19.75 5.16 -2.57
C GLN A 83 19.50 4.41 -3.89
N LYS A 84 18.25 4.34 -4.36
CA LYS A 84 17.81 3.58 -5.55
C LYS A 84 18.03 2.07 -5.46
N GLN A 85 18.15 1.55 -4.25
CA GLN A 85 18.20 0.12 -3.93
C GLN A 85 16.77 -0.41 -3.82
N PHE A 86 16.07 -0.45 -4.96
CA PHE A 86 14.64 -0.72 -5.01
C PHE A 86 14.25 -2.14 -4.58
N PRO A 87 15.01 -3.20 -4.93
CA PRO A 87 14.71 -4.56 -4.45
C PRO A 87 14.75 -4.66 -2.92
N GLU A 88 15.73 -4.04 -2.28
CA GLU A 88 15.90 -4.02 -0.82
C GLU A 88 14.76 -3.23 -0.15
N ALA A 89 14.38 -2.09 -0.72
CA ALA A 89 13.25 -1.31 -0.24
C ALA A 89 11.94 -2.11 -0.30
N ILE A 90 11.66 -2.80 -1.41
CA ILE A 90 10.47 -3.65 -1.57
C ILE A 90 10.49 -4.81 -0.57
N ALA A 91 11.64 -5.40 -0.31
CA ALA A 91 11.79 -6.46 0.68
C ALA A 91 11.42 -5.98 2.09
N ASP A 92 11.92 -4.82 2.50
CA ASP A 92 11.63 -4.22 3.81
C ASP A 92 10.15 -3.87 3.97
N PHE A 93 9.55 -3.18 2.99
CA PHE A 93 8.11 -2.89 3.04
C PHE A 93 7.26 -4.16 3.03
N SER A 94 7.70 -5.20 2.31
CA SER A 94 7.01 -6.48 2.27
C SER A 94 7.09 -7.23 3.60
N GLU A 95 8.23 -7.17 4.29
CA GLU A 95 8.37 -7.72 5.65
C GLU A 95 7.50 -6.92 6.64
N ALA A 96 7.50 -5.59 6.55
CA ALA A 96 6.66 -4.73 7.38
C ALA A 96 5.16 -5.07 7.20
N LEU A 97 4.69 -5.31 5.97
CA LEU A 97 3.31 -5.70 5.67
C LEU A 97 2.95 -7.09 6.19
N LYS A 98 3.89 -8.02 6.28
CA LYS A 98 3.65 -9.33 6.93
C LYS A 98 3.40 -9.18 8.43
N LEU A 99 4.03 -8.19 9.06
CA LEU A 99 3.86 -7.91 10.49
C LEU A 99 2.65 -7.02 10.77
N LYS A 100 2.32 -6.10 9.84
CA LYS A 100 1.24 -5.13 9.95
C LYS A 100 0.61 -4.88 8.58
N SER A 101 -0.43 -5.65 8.27
CA SER A 101 -1.13 -5.60 6.98
C SER A 101 -2.21 -4.52 6.87
N ASP A 102 -2.48 -3.78 7.95
CA ASP A 102 -3.53 -2.75 8.05
C ASP A 102 -2.98 -1.31 7.99
N ASP A 103 -1.79 -1.11 7.47
CA ASP A 103 -1.15 0.20 7.35
C ASP A 103 -1.07 0.67 5.88
N ALA A 104 -1.99 1.54 5.50
CA ALA A 104 -2.05 2.10 4.15
C ALA A 104 -0.76 2.81 3.71
N ASN A 105 0.01 3.37 4.65
CA ASN A 105 1.25 4.08 4.30
C ASN A 105 2.35 3.12 3.84
N ILE A 106 2.36 1.87 4.36
CA ILE A 106 3.35 0.87 3.93
C ILE A 106 3.04 0.43 2.49
N TYR A 107 1.77 0.20 2.17
CA TYR A 107 1.33 -0.08 0.79
C TYR A 107 1.69 1.08 -0.16
N GLU A 108 1.40 2.34 0.23
CA GLU A 108 1.77 3.52 -0.55
C GLU A 108 3.27 3.57 -0.85
N ARG A 109 4.10 3.33 0.15
CA ARG A 109 5.57 3.36 0.01
C ARG A 109 6.07 2.26 -0.92
N ARG A 110 5.56 1.03 -0.77
CA ARG A 110 5.93 -0.08 -1.65
C ARG A 110 5.47 0.17 -3.08
N ALA A 111 4.23 0.59 -3.28
CA ALA A 111 3.69 0.96 -4.58
C ALA A 111 4.52 2.06 -5.26
N TYR A 112 4.97 3.07 -4.50
CA TYR A 112 5.83 4.10 -5.04
C TYR A 112 7.16 3.54 -5.57
N VAL A 113 7.78 2.61 -4.84
CA VAL A 113 9.02 1.96 -5.30
C VAL A 113 8.76 1.08 -6.53
N GLU A 114 7.66 0.33 -6.55
CA GLU A 114 7.24 -0.48 -7.69
C GLU A 114 7.01 0.37 -8.95
N MET A 115 6.43 1.57 -8.80
CA MET A 115 6.35 2.53 -9.91
C MET A 115 7.73 2.96 -10.42
N LYS A 116 8.73 3.14 -9.54
CA LYS A 116 10.10 3.53 -9.96
C LYS A 116 10.78 2.46 -10.81
N ILE A 117 10.45 1.20 -10.62
CA ILE A 117 10.95 0.10 -11.45
C ILE A 117 9.97 -0.30 -12.56
N SER A 118 8.91 0.49 -12.77
CA SER A 118 7.85 0.25 -13.76
C SER A 118 7.05 -1.05 -13.56
N ASP A 119 7.04 -1.60 -12.35
CA ASP A 119 6.16 -2.73 -11.97
C ASP A 119 4.75 -2.20 -11.65
N TYR A 120 4.08 -1.70 -12.68
CA TYR A 120 2.79 -1.04 -12.54
C TYR A 120 1.67 -1.95 -12.02
N ASP A 121 1.73 -3.25 -12.29
CA ASP A 121 0.70 -4.19 -11.84
C ASP A 121 0.73 -4.37 -10.31
N LYS A 122 1.92 -4.50 -9.74
CA LYS A 122 2.06 -4.54 -8.28
C LYS A 122 1.69 -3.22 -7.64
N ALA A 123 2.17 -2.11 -8.20
CA ALA A 123 1.81 -0.77 -7.71
C ALA A 123 0.29 -0.53 -7.72
N LEU A 124 -0.45 -0.97 -8.76
CA LEU A 124 -1.92 -0.90 -8.80
C LEU A 124 -2.57 -1.72 -7.68
N THR A 125 -2.02 -2.89 -7.40
CA THR A 125 -2.49 -3.75 -6.31
C THR A 125 -2.32 -3.04 -4.98
N ASP A 126 -1.14 -2.51 -4.70
CA ASP A 126 -0.84 -1.84 -3.44
C ASP A 126 -1.61 -0.54 -3.24
N TYR A 127 -1.74 0.32 -4.27
CA TYR A 127 -2.63 1.48 -4.15
C TYR A 127 -4.09 1.09 -3.94
N SER A 128 -4.53 -0.04 -4.48
CA SER A 128 -5.89 -0.53 -4.24
C SER A 128 -6.08 -0.99 -2.79
N GLU A 129 -5.09 -1.63 -2.17
CA GLU A 129 -5.13 -1.96 -0.75
C GLU A 129 -5.07 -0.68 0.12
N ALA A 130 -4.22 0.29 -0.23
CA ALA A 130 -4.16 1.58 0.47
C ALA A 130 -5.51 2.32 0.43
N ILE A 131 -6.20 2.30 -0.71
CA ILE A 131 -7.55 2.89 -0.87
C ILE A 131 -8.58 2.15 -0.01
N LYS A 132 -8.55 0.82 0.07
CA LYS A 132 -9.47 0.06 0.96
C LYS A 132 -9.30 0.48 2.42
N LEU A 133 -8.05 0.67 2.86
CA LEU A 133 -7.73 1.06 4.23
C LEU A 133 -8.04 2.54 4.51
N LYS A 134 -7.79 3.43 3.54
CA LYS A 134 -8.03 4.89 3.66
C LYS A 134 -8.76 5.43 2.41
N PRO A 135 -10.07 5.23 2.28
CA PRO A 135 -10.83 5.54 1.06
C PRO A 135 -11.00 7.04 0.77
N ASN A 136 -10.60 7.90 1.69
CA ASN A 136 -10.72 9.37 1.53
C ASN A 136 -9.38 10.06 1.30
N ASP A 137 -8.28 9.31 1.14
CA ASP A 137 -6.98 9.90 0.81
C ASP A 137 -6.88 10.11 -0.70
N VAL A 138 -6.90 11.38 -1.11
CA VAL A 138 -6.86 11.81 -2.52
C VAL A 138 -5.60 11.30 -3.24
N ARG A 139 -4.47 11.24 -2.54
CA ARG A 139 -3.18 10.87 -3.12
C ARG A 139 -3.19 9.48 -3.76
N TYR A 140 -3.85 8.51 -3.13
CA TYR A 140 -3.89 7.14 -3.64
C TYR A 140 -4.63 7.05 -4.97
N TYR A 141 -5.74 7.79 -5.12
CA TYR A 141 -6.45 7.88 -6.39
C TYR A 141 -5.62 8.57 -7.46
N LEU A 142 -4.89 9.63 -7.11
CA LEU A 142 -4.01 10.34 -8.05
C LEU A 142 -2.88 9.44 -8.57
N TYR A 143 -2.22 8.70 -7.69
CA TYR A 143 -1.15 7.79 -8.09
C TYR A 143 -1.70 6.60 -8.91
N ARG A 144 -2.81 6.01 -8.50
CA ARG A 144 -3.42 4.90 -9.24
C ARG A 144 -3.94 5.36 -10.62
N SER A 145 -4.57 6.51 -10.67
CA SER A 145 -4.97 7.16 -11.92
C SER A 145 -3.77 7.41 -12.85
N TYR A 146 -2.65 7.87 -12.31
CA TYR A 146 -1.42 8.05 -13.10
C TYR A 146 -0.93 6.73 -13.72
N ILE A 147 -0.94 5.66 -12.95
CA ILE A 147 -0.53 4.34 -13.45
C ILE A 147 -1.49 3.87 -14.57
N TYR A 148 -2.81 4.00 -14.39
CA TYR A 148 -3.79 3.68 -15.42
C TYR A 148 -3.57 4.52 -16.68
N GLU A 149 -3.31 5.83 -16.55
CA GLU A 149 -2.99 6.71 -17.68
C GLU A 149 -1.74 6.23 -18.44
N THR A 150 -0.69 5.87 -17.71
CA THR A 150 0.58 5.34 -18.26
C THR A 150 0.37 4.03 -19.01
N LYS A 151 -0.49 3.14 -18.49
CA LYS A 151 -0.86 1.87 -19.13
C LYS A 151 -1.84 2.05 -20.31
N GLY A 152 -2.33 3.26 -20.56
CA GLY A 152 -3.32 3.54 -21.60
C GLY A 152 -4.77 3.20 -21.20
N ASP A 153 -5.01 2.83 -19.96
CA ASP A 153 -6.35 2.56 -19.42
C ASP A 153 -7.05 3.87 -19.06
N VAL A 154 -7.51 4.57 -20.10
CA VAL A 154 -8.18 5.88 -19.98
C VAL A 154 -9.44 5.79 -19.11
N LYS A 155 -10.17 4.67 -19.17
CA LYS A 155 -11.42 4.49 -18.43
C LYS A 155 -11.17 4.48 -16.92
N ASN A 156 -10.27 3.63 -16.44
CA ASN A 156 -9.99 3.53 -15.01
C ASN A 156 -9.21 4.74 -14.49
N SER A 157 -8.35 5.35 -15.33
CA SER A 157 -7.70 6.62 -15.00
C SER A 157 -8.73 7.74 -14.80
N MET A 158 -9.74 7.84 -15.64
CA MET A 158 -10.81 8.84 -15.51
C MET A 158 -11.61 8.62 -14.22
N ALA A 159 -12.00 7.39 -13.93
CA ALA A 159 -12.78 7.07 -12.73
C ALA A 159 -12.04 7.47 -11.43
N ASP A 160 -10.74 7.17 -11.34
CA ASP A 160 -9.93 7.57 -10.19
C ASP A 160 -9.71 9.09 -10.13
N THR A 161 -9.52 9.74 -11.28
CA THR A 161 -9.39 11.21 -11.38
C THR A 161 -10.66 11.91 -10.89
N GLU A 162 -11.82 11.43 -11.29
CA GLU A 162 -13.11 11.96 -10.82
C GLU A 162 -13.34 11.71 -9.33
N LYS A 163 -12.91 10.55 -8.82
CA LYS A 163 -12.95 10.29 -7.38
C LYS A 163 -12.05 11.25 -6.61
N ALA A 164 -10.83 11.53 -7.12
CA ALA A 164 -9.93 12.51 -6.54
C ALA A 164 -10.56 13.91 -6.50
N LEU A 165 -11.19 14.34 -7.60
CA LEU A 165 -11.90 15.64 -7.66
C LEU A 165 -13.14 15.70 -6.78
N LYS A 166 -13.81 14.59 -6.55
CA LYS A 166 -14.93 14.53 -5.59
C LYS A 166 -14.45 14.71 -4.14
N LEU A 167 -13.25 14.22 -3.82
CA LEU A 167 -12.65 14.37 -2.49
C LEU A 167 -11.99 15.75 -2.32
N ASP A 168 -11.32 16.24 -3.35
CA ASP A 168 -10.69 17.56 -3.40
C ASP A 168 -11.02 18.26 -4.73
N PRO A 169 -12.09 19.07 -4.78
CA PRO A 169 -12.52 19.78 -5.99
C PRO A 169 -11.49 20.79 -6.53
N ASN A 170 -10.54 21.19 -5.69
CA ASN A 170 -9.53 22.18 -6.06
C ASN A 170 -8.18 21.56 -6.49
N ASN A 171 -8.08 20.24 -6.51
CA ASN A 171 -6.85 19.56 -6.89
C ASN A 171 -6.44 19.85 -8.34
N GLN A 172 -5.35 20.58 -8.52
CA GLN A 172 -4.91 21.03 -9.85
C GLN A 172 -4.37 19.87 -10.70
N GLU A 173 -3.72 18.88 -10.09
CA GLU A 173 -3.25 17.70 -10.82
C GLU A 173 -4.42 16.89 -11.39
N ALA A 174 -5.44 16.64 -10.57
CA ALA A 174 -6.64 15.94 -11.01
C ALA A 174 -7.39 16.71 -12.12
N LYS A 175 -7.53 18.05 -12.03
CA LYS A 175 -8.13 18.89 -13.08
C LYS A 175 -7.35 18.76 -14.39
N SER A 176 -6.04 18.92 -14.34
CA SER A 176 -5.17 18.82 -15.51
C SER A 176 -5.23 17.42 -16.15
N ARG A 177 -5.24 16.36 -15.31
CA ARG A 177 -5.37 14.98 -15.79
C ARG A 177 -6.71 14.74 -16.45
N LYS A 178 -7.80 15.21 -15.85
CA LYS A 178 -9.15 15.10 -16.44
C LYS A 178 -9.20 15.68 -17.85
N THR A 179 -8.71 16.90 -18.02
CA THR A 179 -8.67 17.56 -19.35
C THR A 179 -7.87 16.75 -20.38
N ARG A 180 -6.70 16.20 -20.00
CA ARG A 180 -5.92 15.34 -20.91
C ARG A 180 -6.64 14.05 -21.27
N LEU A 181 -7.31 13.43 -20.31
CA LEU A 181 -8.06 12.18 -20.55
C LEU A 181 -9.28 12.41 -21.44
N GLU A 182 -10.02 13.52 -21.26
CA GLU A 182 -11.13 13.92 -22.12
C GLU A 182 -10.66 14.14 -23.56
N ALA A 183 -9.54 14.84 -23.75
CA ALA A 183 -8.96 15.04 -25.08
C ALA A 183 -8.57 13.71 -25.73
N ARG A 184 -8.01 12.75 -25.00
CA ARG A 184 -7.69 11.40 -25.53
C ARG A 184 -8.93 10.60 -25.89
N GLN A 185 -10.01 10.69 -25.09
CA GLN A 185 -11.28 10.04 -25.40
C GLN A 185 -11.89 10.61 -26.69
N SER A 186 -11.89 11.94 -26.84
CA SER A 186 -12.41 12.62 -28.03
C SER A 186 -11.62 12.27 -29.30
N ALA A 187 -10.31 12.17 -29.20
CA ALA A 187 -9.46 11.77 -30.33
C ALA A 187 -9.69 10.31 -30.79
N ASN A 188 -10.10 9.43 -29.87
CA ASN A 188 -10.37 8.01 -30.14
C ASN A 188 -11.87 7.74 -30.39
N ALA A 189 -12.75 8.75 -30.29
CA ALA A 189 -14.17 8.60 -30.55
C ALA A 189 -14.42 8.33 -32.04
N PRO A 190 -15.36 7.44 -32.39
CA PRO A 190 -15.80 7.31 -33.79
C PRO A 190 -16.30 8.66 -34.33
N LEU A 191 -15.96 8.98 -35.55
CA LEU A 191 -16.49 10.17 -36.21
C LEU A 191 -18.02 10.13 -36.15
N PRO A 192 -18.70 11.29 -35.88
CA PRO A 192 -20.15 11.35 -35.91
C PRO A 192 -20.64 10.94 -37.31
N PRO A 193 -21.78 10.25 -37.42
CA PRO A 193 -22.31 9.89 -38.73
C PRO A 193 -22.50 11.16 -39.58
N PRO A 194 -22.22 11.08 -40.89
CA PRO A 194 -22.40 12.23 -41.76
C PRO A 194 -23.85 12.74 -41.68
N PRO A 195 -24.07 14.05 -41.74
CA PRO A 195 -25.41 14.62 -41.68
C PRO A 195 -26.29 13.99 -42.76
N PRO A 196 -27.58 13.74 -42.47
CA PRO A 196 -28.48 13.18 -43.48
C PRO A 196 -28.44 14.04 -44.73
N LYS A 197 -28.23 13.39 -45.90
CA LYS A 197 -28.27 14.10 -47.17
C LYS A 197 -29.60 14.84 -47.25
N SER A 198 -29.55 16.17 -47.30
CA SER A 198 -30.75 16.99 -47.51
C SER A 198 -31.50 16.47 -48.72
N SER A 199 -32.73 16.04 -48.53
CA SER A 199 -33.62 15.69 -49.65
C SER A 199 -33.67 16.87 -50.66
N PRO A 200 -33.60 16.59 -51.96
CA PRO A 200 -33.67 17.67 -52.95
C PRO A 200 -34.95 18.49 -52.71
N ARG A 201 -34.79 19.77 -52.49
CA ARG A 201 -35.86 20.72 -52.31
C ARG A 201 -36.71 20.63 -53.57
N ALA A 202 -37.95 20.19 -53.43
CA ALA A 202 -38.88 20.18 -54.53
C ALA A 202 -38.92 21.59 -55.16
N SER A 203 -38.65 21.67 -56.46
CA SER A 203 -38.75 22.92 -57.22
C SER A 203 -40.21 23.40 -57.17
N PRO A 204 -40.45 24.69 -56.91
CA PRO A 204 -41.80 25.21 -56.99
C PRO A 204 -42.34 25.07 -58.42
N ALA A 205 -43.47 24.38 -58.56
CA ALA A 205 -44.22 24.28 -59.84
C ALA A 205 -44.48 25.68 -60.42
N ALA A 206 -44.06 25.84 -61.63
CA ALA A 206 -44.34 27.07 -62.39
C ALA A 206 -45.87 27.34 -62.41
N ALA A 207 -46.29 28.41 -61.76
CA ALA A 207 -47.64 28.91 -61.86
C ALA A 207 -47.84 29.41 -63.28
N GLY A 208 -48.72 28.73 -64.03
CA GLY A 208 -49.15 29.18 -65.32
C GLY A 208 -49.87 30.52 -65.19
N ARG A 209 -49.57 31.43 -66.09
CA ARG A 209 -50.33 32.64 -66.32
C ARG A 209 -51.43 32.38 -67.38
N PRO A 210 -52.59 33.14 -67.31
CA PRO A 210 -53.73 32.99 -68.15
C PRO A 210 -53.50 33.43 -69.61
#